data_e7168cd3647966d2ba76166abe0c4060
#
_entry.id   e7168cd3647966d2ba76166abe0c4060
#
_cell.length_a   1.000
_cell.length_b   1.000
_cell.length_c   1.000
_cell.angle_alpha   90.00
_cell.angle_beta   90.00
_cell.angle_gamma   90.00
#
_symmetry.space_group_name_H-M   'P 1'
#
loop_
_entity.id
_entity.type
_entity.pdbx_description
1 polymer ?
#
loop_
_entity_poly.entity_id
_entity_poly.type
_entity_poly.pdbx_seq_one_letter_code
_entity_poly.pdbx_strand_id
1 'polypeptide(L)'
;MSEQLAERRVAPGGWLGDRLREPYLQLVASQLLVGAVALAANIMMVRALTPSHRGEVALLLQVVYLASQALLLGTERSFVAAYHEVAPAAAVRAYGRLLVLPCLLGVAAAAAYAIVAPARLTPDPLVIALITAYALVEAASLATRSVAIAVGRVHDFLTGRMIESALLLGIMAVLFTARVGDPAVWLVAYLLAGLTPAAGYVLYWLRLPGSTMDDQNGLVRRQGLALFPAAISNMAMLRSDRLALPALASTTALGLYTSVATMTELLAWPVRAYADARLGRWRAAHRDGRLRSAPILAATLLYVLVAAPIAAGGLYLLIVPVFGQAYAPAKTVVLPLVAAAAVYALSRISLGLLVAKGHGTLVSAAEIAGFVVSFAAYLLLIPRHGILGAAWGSLFGYSAGLVFALLVSLLAGDRIRAGAR
;
A
#
# COMPACT_ATOMS: atom_id res chain seq x y z
N MET A 1 5.20 -44.23 33.81
CA MET A 1 6.11 -43.26 33.17
C MET A 1 5.34 -41.93 33.07
N SER A 2 5.12 -41.41 34.23
CA SER A 2 4.46 -40.18 34.64
C SER A 2 5.57 -39.21 35.05
N GLU A 3 5.35 -37.95 34.94
CA GLU A 3 6.20 -36.81 35.31
C GLU A 3 6.98 -36.15 34.16
N GLN A 4 6.38 -35.10 33.60
CA GLN A 4 7.01 -33.81 33.32
C GLN A 4 6.03 -32.85 32.61
N LEU A 5 4.86 -32.64 33.21
CA LEU A 5 4.10 -31.42 33.00
C LEU A 5 4.56 -30.42 34.06
N ALA A 6 5.73 -29.81 33.83
CA ALA A 6 6.17 -28.68 34.63
C ALA A 6 5.28 -27.48 34.35
N GLU A 7 4.43 -27.17 35.31
CA GLU A 7 3.68 -25.92 35.42
C GLU A 7 4.62 -24.73 35.19
N ARG A 8 4.53 -24.09 34.03
CA ARG A 8 5.04 -22.71 33.88
C ARG A 8 4.12 -21.79 34.69
N ARG A 9 4.52 -21.49 35.90
CA ARG A 9 3.97 -20.42 36.71
C ARG A 9 4.14 -19.12 35.92
N VAL A 10 3.03 -18.60 35.38
CA VAL A 10 2.96 -17.27 34.74
C VAL A 10 3.06 -16.24 35.87
N ALA A 11 4.16 -15.53 35.92
CA ALA A 11 4.32 -14.41 36.84
C ALA A 11 3.30 -13.30 36.48
N PRO A 12 2.64 -12.66 37.47
CA PRO A 12 1.52 -11.74 37.22
C PRO A 12 1.92 -10.36 36.65
N GLY A 13 3.15 -10.19 36.18
CA GLY A 13 3.63 -8.95 35.55
C GLY A 13 3.75 -8.98 34.04
N GLY A 14 3.48 -10.10 33.36
CA GLY A 14 3.79 -10.32 31.95
C GLY A 14 2.67 -10.14 30.94
N TRP A 15 1.41 -9.97 31.37
CA TRP A 15 0.25 -10.06 30.48
C TRP A 15 0.25 -9.01 29.33
N LEU A 16 0.68 -7.80 29.57
CA LEU A 16 0.85 -6.77 28.53
C LEU A 16 2.13 -7.01 27.70
N GLY A 17 3.22 -7.43 28.34
CA GLY A 17 4.49 -7.71 27.67
C GLY A 17 4.43 -8.92 26.74
N ASP A 18 3.73 -9.99 27.14
CA ASP A 18 3.56 -11.19 26.30
C ASP A 18 2.59 -10.95 25.14
N ARG A 19 1.54 -10.14 25.32
CA ARG A 19 0.65 -9.73 24.22
C ARG A 19 1.36 -8.82 23.22
N LEU A 20 2.22 -7.91 23.65
CA LEU A 20 2.99 -7.04 22.76
C LEU A 20 4.04 -7.83 21.93
N ARG A 21 4.37 -9.05 22.33
CA ARG A 21 5.24 -9.97 21.57
C ARG A 21 4.49 -10.78 20.51
N GLU A 22 3.16 -10.74 20.50
CA GLU A 22 2.40 -11.36 19.42
C GLU A 22 2.76 -10.72 18.07
N PRO A 23 3.18 -11.49 17.04
CA PRO A 23 3.59 -10.97 15.73
C PRO A 23 2.54 -10.06 15.08
N TYR A 24 1.27 -10.33 15.39
CA TYR A 24 0.14 -9.52 14.94
C TYR A 24 0.14 -8.11 15.52
N LEU A 25 0.34 -7.97 16.83
CA LEU A 25 0.36 -6.65 17.48
C LEU A 25 1.57 -5.83 17.05
N GLN A 26 2.71 -6.47 16.83
CA GLN A 26 3.90 -5.82 16.28
C GLN A 26 3.65 -5.30 14.85
N LEU A 27 2.98 -6.09 14.02
CA LEU A 27 2.63 -5.67 12.65
C LEU A 27 1.66 -4.47 12.67
N VAL A 28 0.63 -4.51 13.51
CA VAL A 28 -0.33 -3.39 13.66
C VAL A 28 0.37 -2.16 14.20
N ALA A 29 1.18 -2.28 15.25
CA ALA A 29 1.92 -1.17 15.83
C ALA A 29 2.89 -0.54 14.83
N SER A 30 3.62 -1.35 14.03
CA SER A 30 4.50 -0.84 12.98
C SER A 30 3.73 -0.10 11.89
N GLN A 31 2.57 -0.60 11.48
CA GLN A 31 1.73 0.09 10.50
C GLN A 31 1.16 1.41 11.03
N LEU A 32 0.76 1.46 12.30
CA LEU A 32 0.32 2.69 12.94
C LEU A 32 1.45 3.73 13.02
N LEU A 33 2.67 3.28 13.36
CA LEU A 33 3.83 4.16 13.40
C LEU A 33 4.17 4.71 11.99
N VAL A 34 4.24 3.86 10.99
CA VAL A 34 4.45 4.27 9.59
C VAL A 34 3.36 5.25 9.15
N GLY A 35 2.11 5.01 9.55
CA GLY A 35 1.00 5.91 9.29
C GLY A 35 1.16 7.28 9.97
N ALA A 36 1.57 7.30 11.22
CA ALA A 36 1.83 8.53 11.95
C ALA A 36 2.98 9.34 11.32
N VAL A 37 4.05 8.66 10.88
CA VAL A 37 5.15 9.30 10.15
C VAL A 37 4.69 9.85 8.80
N ALA A 38 3.93 9.08 8.04
CA ALA A 38 3.37 9.53 6.77
C ALA A 38 2.45 10.76 6.95
N LEU A 39 1.67 10.77 8.03
CA LEU A 39 0.85 11.92 8.42
C LEU A 39 1.70 13.16 8.75
N ALA A 40 2.72 13.01 9.59
CA ALA A 40 3.61 14.08 9.97
C ALA A 40 4.37 14.64 8.74
N ALA A 41 4.92 13.74 7.90
CA ALA A 41 5.56 14.11 6.64
C ALA A 41 4.61 14.86 5.70
N ASN A 42 3.36 14.40 5.57
CA ASN A 42 2.36 15.09 4.77
C ASN A 42 2.06 16.50 5.31
N ILE A 43 1.93 16.68 6.63
CA ILE A 43 1.71 17.99 7.25
C ILE A 43 2.89 18.92 6.98
N MET A 44 4.13 18.45 7.12
CA MET A 44 5.32 19.26 6.83
C MET A 44 5.37 19.69 5.37
N MET A 45 5.12 18.78 4.43
CA MET A 45 5.07 19.10 3.00
C MET A 45 3.97 20.11 2.66
N VAL A 46 2.78 19.93 3.21
CA VAL A 46 1.63 20.85 2.97
C VAL A 46 1.91 22.25 3.51
N ARG A 47 2.65 22.35 4.62
CA ARG A 47 3.04 23.62 5.23
C ARG A 47 4.22 24.29 4.51
N ALA A 48 5.13 23.53 3.93
CA ALA A 48 6.32 24.05 3.25
C ALA A 48 6.04 24.40 1.77
N LEU A 49 5.15 23.67 1.11
CA LEU A 49 4.92 23.71 -0.32
C LEU A 49 3.58 24.39 -0.66
N THR A 50 3.56 25.07 -1.81
CA THR A 50 2.29 25.47 -2.43
C THR A 50 1.48 24.25 -2.86
N PRO A 51 0.15 24.35 -3.05
CA PRO A 51 -0.64 23.24 -3.57
C PRO A 51 -0.11 22.67 -4.90
N SER A 52 0.44 23.51 -5.79
CA SER A 52 1.04 23.05 -7.05
C SER A 52 2.29 22.20 -6.81
N HIS A 53 3.27 22.71 -6.07
CA HIS A 53 4.50 21.96 -5.76
C HIS A 53 4.21 20.71 -4.96
N ARG A 54 3.24 20.73 -4.02
CA ARG A 54 2.79 19.52 -3.31
C ARG A 54 2.17 18.49 -4.27
N GLY A 55 1.44 18.96 -5.29
CA GLY A 55 0.91 18.14 -6.37
C GLY A 55 2.01 17.49 -7.22
N GLU A 56 3.05 18.25 -7.54
CA GLU A 56 4.23 17.74 -8.26
C GLU A 56 4.92 16.64 -7.47
N VAL A 57 5.21 16.85 -6.17
CA VAL A 57 5.76 15.78 -5.32
C VAL A 57 4.85 14.54 -5.31
N ALA A 58 3.53 14.74 -5.19
CA ALA A 58 2.58 13.64 -5.20
C ALA A 58 2.60 12.86 -6.52
N LEU A 59 2.70 13.56 -7.66
CA LEU A 59 2.81 12.93 -8.98
C LEU A 59 4.11 12.14 -9.11
N LEU A 60 5.24 12.74 -8.73
CA LEU A 60 6.55 12.08 -8.78
C LEU A 60 6.56 10.80 -7.93
N LEU A 61 6.06 10.86 -6.69
CA LEU A 61 5.92 9.69 -5.82
C LEU A 61 5.00 8.63 -6.43
N GLN A 62 3.93 9.04 -7.11
CA GLN A 62 3.01 8.11 -7.77
C GLN A 62 3.67 7.39 -8.95
N VAL A 63 4.46 8.11 -9.76
CA VAL A 63 5.24 7.52 -10.86
C VAL A 63 6.28 6.54 -10.33
N VAL A 64 7.02 6.91 -9.27
CA VAL A 64 7.98 6.01 -8.60
C VAL A 64 7.30 4.74 -8.12
N TYR A 65 6.17 4.86 -7.45
CA TYR A 65 5.42 3.71 -6.94
C TYR A 65 4.94 2.78 -8.06
N LEU A 66 4.45 3.32 -9.17
CA LEU A 66 4.05 2.52 -10.35
C LEU A 66 5.25 1.82 -10.99
N ALA A 67 6.34 2.57 -11.19
CA ALA A 67 7.56 2.03 -11.76
C ALA A 67 8.15 0.92 -10.89
N SER A 68 8.24 1.10 -9.57
CA SER A 68 8.76 0.08 -8.66
C SER A 68 7.96 -1.23 -8.72
N GLN A 69 6.65 -1.13 -8.79
CA GLN A 69 5.79 -2.32 -8.93
C GLN A 69 5.94 -2.99 -10.30
N ALA A 70 6.11 -2.20 -11.37
CA ALA A 70 6.37 -2.75 -12.69
C ALA A 70 7.71 -3.51 -12.72
N LEU A 71 8.76 -3.00 -12.05
CA LEU A 71 10.05 -3.67 -11.94
C LEU A 71 9.99 -5.03 -11.23
N LEU A 72 9.06 -5.21 -10.30
CA LEU A 72 8.89 -6.47 -9.56
C LEU A 72 8.20 -7.56 -10.39
N LEU A 73 7.48 -7.22 -11.47
CA LEU A 73 6.79 -8.17 -12.36
C LEU A 73 5.91 -9.20 -11.61
N GLY A 74 5.33 -8.82 -10.47
CA GLY A 74 4.48 -9.71 -9.65
C GLY A 74 5.24 -10.81 -8.90
N THR A 75 6.59 -10.77 -8.88
CA THR A 75 7.42 -11.82 -8.27
C THR A 75 7.39 -11.85 -6.75
N GLU A 76 6.86 -10.82 -6.09
CA GLU A 76 6.83 -10.74 -4.62
C GLU A 76 6.12 -11.94 -3.97
N ARG A 77 4.91 -12.26 -4.41
CA ARG A 77 4.11 -13.37 -3.86
C ARG A 77 4.64 -14.73 -4.29
N SER A 78 5.04 -14.85 -5.55
CA SER A 78 5.58 -16.11 -6.09
C SER A 78 6.94 -16.48 -5.46
N PHE A 79 7.77 -15.48 -5.12
CA PHE A 79 9.02 -15.71 -4.41
C PHE A 79 8.77 -16.29 -3.01
N VAL A 80 7.88 -15.68 -2.24
CA VAL A 80 7.52 -16.17 -0.89
C VAL A 80 6.90 -17.57 -0.95
N ALA A 81 6.17 -17.90 -2.01
CA ALA A 81 5.58 -19.23 -2.18
C ALA A 81 6.60 -20.30 -2.58
N ALA A 82 7.60 -19.93 -3.39
CA ALA A 82 8.62 -20.84 -3.89
C ALA A 82 9.76 -21.07 -2.88
N TYR A 83 10.12 -20.04 -2.12
CA TYR A 83 11.23 -20.09 -1.17
C TYR A 83 10.72 -19.97 0.26
N HIS A 84 10.97 -20.99 1.06
CA HIS A 84 10.57 -21.05 2.46
C HIS A 84 11.73 -21.53 3.33
N GLU A 85 11.97 -20.86 4.45
CA GLU A 85 13.05 -21.19 5.42
C GLU A 85 14.45 -21.32 4.80
N VAL A 86 14.74 -20.50 3.80
CA VAL A 86 16.02 -20.49 3.08
C VAL A 86 17.05 -19.58 3.75
N ALA A 87 18.35 -19.84 3.47
CA ALA A 87 19.42 -19.00 3.98
C ALA A 87 19.34 -17.55 3.45
N PRO A 88 19.50 -16.51 4.31
CA PRO A 88 19.33 -15.12 3.93
C PRO A 88 20.16 -14.69 2.73
N ALA A 89 21.45 -15.03 2.70
CA ALA A 89 22.34 -14.67 1.61
C ALA A 89 21.95 -15.32 0.27
N ALA A 90 21.44 -16.56 0.31
CA ALA A 90 20.96 -17.25 -0.88
C ALA A 90 19.66 -16.60 -1.41
N ALA A 91 18.72 -16.26 -0.53
CA ALA A 91 17.47 -15.60 -0.88
C ALA A 91 17.72 -14.21 -1.51
N VAL A 92 18.63 -13.41 -0.93
CA VAL A 92 19.01 -12.09 -1.49
C VAL A 92 19.61 -12.25 -2.89
N ARG A 93 20.55 -13.19 -3.10
CA ARG A 93 21.14 -13.44 -4.42
C ARG A 93 20.11 -13.94 -5.43
N ALA A 94 19.19 -14.83 -5.01
CA ALA A 94 18.14 -15.33 -5.88
C ALA A 94 17.19 -14.21 -6.31
N TYR A 95 16.72 -13.38 -5.35
CA TYR A 95 15.84 -12.26 -5.70
C TYR A 95 16.57 -11.19 -6.50
N GLY A 96 17.83 -10.89 -6.17
CA GLY A 96 18.68 -9.98 -6.97
C GLY A 96 18.76 -10.39 -8.43
N ARG A 97 18.98 -11.69 -8.72
CA ARG A 97 18.98 -12.21 -10.10
C ARG A 97 17.63 -12.06 -10.82
N LEU A 98 16.51 -12.11 -10.09
CA LEU A 98 15.18 -11.85 -10.66
C LEU A 98 15.03 -10.38 -11.06
N LEU A 99 15.59 -9.44 -10.31
CA LEU A 99 15.45 -8.00 -10.54
C LEU A 99 16.42 -7.44 -11.58
N VAL A 100 17.56 -8.08 -11.86
CA VAL A 100 18.59 -7.53 -12.76
C VAL A 100 18.00 -7.13 -14.11
N LEU A 101 17.32 -8.05 -14.80
CA LEU A 101 16.77 -7.77 -16.12
C LEU A 101 15.67 -6.70 -16.11
N PRO A 102 14.64 -6.77 -15.24
CA PRO A 102 13.65 -5.69 -15.14
C PRO A 102 14.27 -4.33 -14.82
N CYS A 103 15.24 -4.27 -13.91
CA CYS A 103 15.91 -3.01 -13.54
C CYS A 103 16.72 -2.44 -14.72
N LEU A 104 17.46 -3.26 -15.45
CA LEU A 104 18.18 -2.83 -16.66
C LEU A 104 17.23 -2.31 -17.72
N LEU A 105 16.14 -3.00 -17.98
CA LEU A 105 15.10 -2.56 -18.92
C LEU A 105 14.42 -1.26 -18.45
N GLY A 106 14.17 -1.11 -17.17
CA GLY A 106 13.61 0.12 -16.59
C GLY A 106 14.54 1.32 -16.77
N VAL A 107 15.83 1.14 -16.49
CA VAL A 107 16.85 2.18 -16.72
C VAL A 107 16.97 2.52 -18.21
N ALA A 108 17.01 1.51 -19.08
CA ALA A 108 17.07 1.71 -20.52
C ALA A 108 15.82 2.45 -21.04
N ALA A 109 14.63 2.10 -20.55
CA ALA A 109 13.38 2.78 -20.90
C ALA A 109 13.37 4.25 -20.43
N ALA A 110 13.85 4.53 -19.23
CA ALA A 110 13.98 5.90 -18.72
C ALA A 110 14.97 6.74 -19.53
N ALA A 111 16.13 6.15 -19.89
CA ALA A 111 17.12 6.80 -20.75
C ALA A 111 16.59 7.04 -22.17
N ALA A 112 15.91 6.05 -22.75
CA ALA A 112 15.27 6.21 -24.05
C ALA A 112 14.20 7.30 -24.03
N TYR A 113 13.38 7.36 -22.97
CA TYR A 113 12.40 8.42 -22.79
C TYR A 113 13.06 9.80 -22.72
N ALA A 114 14.15 9.94 -21.96
CA ALA A 114 14.88 11.20 -21.85
C ALA A 114 15.47 11.70 -23.19
N ILE A 115 15.81 10.77 -24.10
CA ILE A 115 16.40 11.09 -25.43
C ILE A 115 15.32 11.36 -26.49
N VAL A 116 14.24 10.55 -26.50
CA VAL A 116 13.28 10.50 -27.60
C VAL A 116 12.06 11.38 -27.37
N ALA A 117 11.70 11.62 -26.10
CA ALA A 117 10.48 12.40 -25.80
C ALA A 117 10.61 13.87 -26.26
N PRO A 118 9.56 14.45 -26.85
CA PRO A 118 9.57 15.84 -27.27
C PRO A 118 9.89 16.79 -26.10
N ALA A 119 10.69 17.81 -26.34
CA ALA A 119 11.13 18.77 -25.30
C ALA A 119 9.99 19.38 -24.46
N ARG A 120 8.77 19.41 -24.99
CA ARG A 120 7.56 19.88 -24.27
C ARG A 120 7.03 18.86 -23.22
N LEU A 121 7.43 17.60 -23.33
CA LEU A 121 6.95 16.49 -22.48
C LEU A 121 8.08 15.90 -21.61
N THR A 122 9.32 16.31 -21.80
CA THR A 122 10.47 15.87 -21.00
C THR A 122 10.58 16.70 -19.74
N PRO A 123 10.39 16.10 -18.55
CA PRO A 123 10.90 16.70 -17.31
C PRO A 123 12.42 16.87 -17.41
N ASP A 124 12.99 17.73 -16.54
CA ASP A 124 14.43 17.85 -16.39
C ASP A 124 15.07 16.44 -16.30
N PRO A 125 16.16 16.15 -17.06
CA PRO A 125 16.89 14.88 -16.99
C PRO A 125 17.26 14.48 -15.56
N LEU A 126 17.52 15.44 -14.69
CA LEU A 126 17.77 15.19 -13.26
C LEU A 126 16.53 14.58 -12.59
N VAL A 127 15.34 15.07 -12.87
CA VAL A 127 14.09 14.53 -12.32
C VAL A 127 13.84 13.11 -12.80
N ILE A 128 14.11 12.82 -14.09
CA ILE A 128 14.01 11.45 -14.62
C ILE A 128 15.00 10.51 -13.90
N ALA A 129 16.24 10.96 -13.71
CA ALA A 129 17.26 10.19 -12.99
C ALA A 129 16.84 9.94 -11.53
N LEU A 130 16.29 10.94 -10.84
CA LEU A 130 15.80 10.80 -9.46
C LEU A 130 14.60 9.84 -9.36
N ILE A 131 13.64 9.93 -10.27
CA ILE A 131 12.51 9.00 -10.34
C ILE A 131 13.01 7.57 -10.55
N THR A 132 13.94 7.39 -11.50
CA THR A 132 14.51 6.08 -11.79
C THR A 132 15.27 5.51 -10.59
N ALA A 133 16.17 6.29 -9.99
CA ALA A 133 16.92 5.89 -8.81
C ALA A 133 16.01 5.50 -7.66
N TYR A 134 14.98 6.32 -7.40
CA TYR A 134 14.05 6.04 -6.31
C TYR A 134 13.13 4.84 -6.63
N ALA A 135 12.72 4.64 -7.87
CA ALA A 135 11.96 3.45 -8.26
C ALA A 135 12.77 2.15 -8.06
N LEU A 136 14.07 2.17 -8.33
CA LEU A 136 14.97 1.05 -8.06
C LEU A 136 15.11 0.78 -6.56
N VAL A 137 15.28 1.83 -5.75
CA VAL A 137 15.36 1.72 -4.27
C VAL A 137 14.06 1.19 -3.69
N GLU A 138 12.90 1.70 -4.14
CA GLU A 138 11.59 1.23 -3.68
C GLU A 138 11.34 -0.22 -4.09
N ALA A 139 11.70 -0.61 -5.33
CA ALA A 139 11.64 -2.01 -5.77
C ALA A 139 12.54 -2.91 -4.90
N ALA A 140 13.75 -2.47 -4.56
CA ALA A 140 14.64 -3.19 -3.65
C ALA A 140 14.05 -3.29 -2.23
N SER A 141 13.43 -2.24 -1.71
CA SER A 141 12.74 -2.25 -0.42
C SER A 141 11.58 -3.26 -0.39
N LEU A 142 10.76 -3.29 -1.43
CA LEU A 142 9.68 -4.27 -1.58
C LEU A 142 10.22 -5.70 -1.74
N ALA A 143 11.34 -5.88 -2.44
CA ALA A 143 12.03 -7.16 -2.55
C ALA A 143 12.56 -7.64 -1.20
N THR A 144 13.14 -6.75 -0.38
CA THR A 144 13.61 -7.10 0.98
C THR A 144 12.48 -7.59 1.87
N ARG A 145 11.27 -7.07 1.71
CA ARG A 145 10.07 -7.58 2.38
C ARG A 145 9.80 -9.04 2.03
N SER A 146 9.83 -9.37 0.74
CA SER A 146 9.57 -10.73 0.27
C SER A 146 10.67 -11.69 0.74
N VAL A 147 11.93 -11.26 0.70
CA VAL A 147 13.07 -12.00 1.26
C VAL A 147 12.91 -12.22 2.75
N ALA A 148 12.57 -11.18 3.52
CA ALA A 148 12.37 -11.28 4.97
C ALA A 148 11.30 -12.29 5.35
N ILE A 149 10.19 -12.35 4.60
CA ILE A 149 9.13 -13.33 4.81
C ILE A 149 9.61 -14.75 4.46
N ALA A 150 10.28 -14.93 3.33
CA ALA A 150 10.80 -16.23 2.87
C ALA A 150 11.84 -16.82 3.83
N VAL A 151 12.65 -15.96 4.45
CA VAL A 151 13.71 -16.34 5.42
C VAL A 151 13.18 -16.46 6.86
N GLY A 152 11.94 -16.02 7.13
CA GLY A 152 11.38 -15.97 8.49
C GLY A 152 11.91 -14.83 9.36
N ARG A 153 12.55 -13.79 8.76
CA ARG A 153 13.16 -12.66 9.47
C ARG A 153 12.34 -11.36 9.32
N VAL A 154 11.04 -11.47 9.51
CA VAL A 154 10.12 -10.32 9.37
C VAL A 154 10.47 -9.17 10.31
N HIS A 155 11.04 -9.48 11.49
CA HIS A 155 11.47 -8.46 12.45
C HIS A 155 12.56 -7.52 11.88
N ASP A 156 13.52 -8.06 11.13
CA ASP A 156 14.56 -7.26 10.48
C ASP A 156 13.93 -6.25 9.51
N PHE A 157 12.97 -6.71 8.69
CA PHE A 157 12.24 -5.82 7.79
C PHE A 157 11.46 -4.71 8.53
N LEU A 158 10.76 -5.07 9.62
CA LEU A 158 10.04 -4.08 10.43
C LEU A 158 10.98 -3.04 11.03
N THR A 159 12.13 -3.46 11.54
CA THR A 159 13.17 -2.54 12.05
C THR A 159 13.68 -1.62 10.94
N GLY A 160 13.90 -2.15 9.73
CA GLY A 160 14.27 -1.34 8.56
C GLY A 160 13.23 -0.28 8.22
N ARG A 161 11.95 -0.63 8.24
CA ARG A 161 10.85 0.33 8.03
C ARG A 161 10.77 1.39 9.12
N MET A 162 11.09 1.06 10.36
CA MET A 162 11.18 2.05 11.45
C MET A 162 12.35 3.02 11.25
N ILE A 163 13.52 2.51 10.84
CA ILE A 163 14.70 3.34 10.51
C ILE A 163 14.38 4.26 9.34
N GLU A 164 13.81 3.73 8.27
CA GLU A 164 13.38 4.53 7.11
C GLU A 164 12.41 5.64 7.50
N SER A 165 11.41 5.31 8.32
CA SER A 165 10.43 6.26 8.81
C SER A 165 11.06 7.36 9.67
N ALA A 166 11.99 7.02 10.56
CA ALA A 166 12.71 7.97 11.38
C ALA A 166 13.62 8.90 10.56
N LEU A 167 14.36 8.33 9.59
CA LEU A 167 15.19 9.10 8.66
C LEU A 167 14.35 10.03 7.80
N LEU A 168 13.25 9.54 7.24
CA LEU A 168 12.34 10.35 6.45
C LEU A 168 11.83 11.54 7.26
N LEU A 169 11.34 11.29 8.48
CA LEU A 169 10.84 12.34 9.35
C LEU A 169 11.92 13.36 9.69
N GLY A 170 13.15 12.91 10.00
CA GLY A 170 14.29 13.78 10.29
C GLY A 170 14.67 14.66 9.11
N ILE A 171 14.81 14.07 7.91
CA ILE A 171 15.15 14.82 6.70
C ILE A 171 14.04 15.83 6.36
N MET A 172 12.76 15.39 6.45
CA MET A 172 11.62 16.27 6.20
C MET A 172 11.52 17.43 7.20
N ALA A 173 11.87 17.21 8.46
CA ALA A 173 11.93 18.28 9.45
C ALA A 173 13.01 19.32 9.11
N VAL A 174 14.16 18.89 8.60
CA VAL A 174 15.24 19.78 8.11
C VAL A 174 14.76 20.58 6.90
N LEU A 175 14.14 19.93 5.89
CA LEU A 175 13.61 20.62 4.72
C LEU A 175 12.51 21.62 5.07
N PHE A 176 11.66 21.25 6.02
CA PHE A 176 10.60 22.11 6.52
C PHE A 176 11.15 23.36 7.21
N THR A 177 12.14 23.19 8.12
CA THR A 177 12.76 24.33 8.83
C THR A 177 13.58 25.21 7.90
N ALA A 178 14.22 24.64 6.89
CA ALA A 178 14.94 25.34 5.84
C ALA A 178 14.03 25.99 4.80
N ARG A 179 12.70 25.79 4.88
CA ARG A 179 11.70 26.32 3.95
C ARG A 179 11.98 25.99 2.49
N VAL A 180 12.42 24.77 2.20
CA VAL A 180 12.73 24.32 0.85
C VAL A 180 11.46 24.20 0.04
N GLY A 181 11.33 24.97 -1.03
CA GLY A 181 10.16 24.99 -1.93
C GLY A 181 10.28 24.10 -3.17
N ASP A 182 11.44 23.52 -3.44
CA ASP A 182 11.68 22.68 -4.63
C ASP A 182 11.16 21.27 -4.46
N PRO A 183 10.21 20.80 -5.31
CA PRO A 183 9.66 19.45 -5.26
C PRO A 183 10.70 18.31 -5.42
N ALA A 184 11.74 18.53 -6.23
CA ALA A 184 12.76 17.51 -6.49
C ALA A 184 13.58 17.19 -5.21
N VAL A 185 13.85 18.19 -4.38
CA VAL A 185 14.59 18.01 -3.11
C VAL A 185 13.76 17.16 -2.12
N TRP A 186 12.44 17.29 -2.12
CA TRP A 186 11.56 16.43 -1.31
C TRP A 186 11.56 14.99 -1.81
N LEU A 187 11.70 14.76 -3.12
CA LEU A 187 11.86 13.41 -3.67
C LEU A 187 13.19 12.78 -3.25
N VAL A 188 14.27 13.58 -3.19
CA VAL A 188 15.58 13.12 -2.67
C VAL A 188 15.47 12.66 -1.21
N ALA A 189 14.66 13.34 -0.38
CA ALA A 189 14.42 12.91 0.99
C ALA A 189 13.87 11.47 1.08
N TYR A 190 12.89 11.15 0.26
CA TYR A 190 12.34 9.78 0.17
C TYR A 190 13.37 8.78 -0.35
N LEU A 191 14.14 9.15 -1.39
CA LEU A 191 15.21 8.31 -1.93
C LEU A 191 16.24 7.96 -0.85
N LEU A 192 16.76 8.95 -0.12
CA LEU A 192 17.79 8.74 0.91
C LEU A 192 17.24 7.94 2.10
N ALA A 193 16.02 8.23 2.53
CA ALA A 193 15.40 7.50 3.62
C ALA A 193 15.19 6.01 3.28
N GLY A 194 14.78 5.69 2.06
CA GLY A 194 14.56 4.31 1.60
C GLY A 194 15.86 3.57 1.29
N LEU A 195 16.87 4.26 0.74
CA LEU A 195 18.14 3.65 0.37
C LEU A 195 18.89 3.07 1.58
N THR A 196 18.92 3.81 2.69
CA THR A 196 19.70 3.43 3.88
C THR A 196 19.32 2.05 4.44
N PRO A 197 18.04 1.76 4.78
CA PRO A 197 17.68 0.44 5.28
C PRO A 197 17.71 -0.64 4.20
N ALA A 198 17.34 -0.33 2.95
CA ALA A 198 17.38 -1.31 1.87
C ALA A 198 18.80 -1.81 1.62
N ALA A 199 19.76 -0.89 1.47
CA ALA A 199 21.18 -1.25 1.32
C ALA A 199 21.72 -1.94 2.57
N GLY A 200 21.42 -1.40 3.76
CA GLY A 200 21.89 -1.94 5.04
C GLY A 200 21.47 -3.40 5.25
N TYR A 201 20.21 -3.73 5.02
CA TYR A 201 19.72 -5.11 5.18
C TYR A 201 20.22 -6.05 4.10
N VAL A 202 20.29 -5.61 2.84
CA VAL A 202 20.88 -6.42 1.77
C VAL A 202 22.34 -6.76 2.10
N LEU A 203 23.16 -5.78 2.50
CA LEU A 203 24.55 -6.00 2.88
C LEU A 203 24.69 -6.87 4.14
N TYR A 204 23.83 -6.68 5.14
CA TYR A 204 23.81 -7.50 6.35
C TYR A 204 23.49 -8.95 6.04
N TRP A 205 22.40 -9.22 5.28
CA TRP A 205 21.99 -10.58 4.94
C TRP A 205 22.99 -11.30 4.02
N LEU A 206 23.68 -10.57 3.12
CA LEU A 206 24.75 -11.15 2.29
C LEU A 206 25.96 -11.64 3.10
N ARG A 207 26.18 -11.07 4.30
CA ARG A 207 27.28 -11.49 5.21
C ARG A 207 26.90 -12.70 6.06
N LEU A 208 25.63 -13.06 6.14
CA LEU A 208 25.21 -14.22 6.91
C LEU A 208 25.60 -15.53 6.18
N PRO A 209 25.94 -16.59 6.94
CA PRO A 209 26.27 -17.87 6.34
C PRO A 209 25.10 -18.37 5.49
N GLY A 210 25.41 -18.85 4.28
CA GLY A 210 24.44 -19.33 3.33
C GLY A 210 24.74 -20.78 2.92
N SER A 211 23.72 -21.62 2.87
CA SER A 211 23.75 -22.88 2.16
C SER A 211 23.44 -22.70 0.68
N THR A 212 23.82 -23.65 -0.15
CA THR A 212 23.33 -23.76 -1.54
C THR A 212 21.82 -24.00 -1.52
N MET A 213 21.12 -23.36 -2.41
CA MET A 213 19.68 -23.42 -2.54
C MET A 213 19.33 -23.85 -3.97
N ASP A 214 18.31 -24.68 -4.13
CA ASP A 214 17.79 -25.01 -5.46
C ASP A 214 17.25 -23.76 -6.15
N ASP A 215 17.63 -23.56 -7.40
CA ASP A 215 17.23 -22.39 -8.17
C ASP A 215 15.81 -22.56 -8.72
N GLN A 216 14.84 -21.95 -8.06
CA GLN A 216 13.44 -21.91 -8.50
C GLN A 216 13.05 -20.61 -9.23
N ASN A 217 14.03 -19.80 -9.65
CA ASN A 217 13.77 -18.49 -10.26
C ASN A 217 12.93 -18.57 -11.55
N GLY A 218 13.07 -19.67 -12.32
CA GLY A 218 12.22 -19.90 -13.49
C GLY A 218 10.74 -20.04 -13.13
N LEU A 219 10.44 -20.79 -12.08
CA LEU A 219 9.08 -20.94 -11.54
C LEU A 219 8.54 -19.61 -11.02
N VAL A 220 9.34 -18.90 -10.24
CA VAL A 220 8.98 -17.58 -9.67
C VAL A 220 8.64 -16.58 -10.77
N ARG A 221 9.44 -16.50 -11.84
CA ARG A 221 9.16 -15.63 -13.01
C ARG A 221 7.84 -16.00 -13.69
N ARG A 222 7.63 -17.27 -13.98
CA ARG A 222 6.41 -17.74 -14.65
C ARG A 222 5.17 -17.41 -13.82
N GLN A 223 5.21 -17.69 -12.53
CA GLN A 223 4.10 -17.40 -11.62
C GLN A 223 3.94 -15.89 -11.40
N GLY A 224 5.04 -15.14 -11.28
CA GLY A 224 5.03 -13.68 -11.15
C GLY A 224 4.35 -13.01 -12.34
N LEU A 225 4.74 -13.37 -13.56
CA LEU A 225 4.12 -12.86 -14.79
C LEU A 225 2.63 -13.20 -14.88
N ALA A 226 2.21 -14.37 -14.41
CA ALA A 226 0.79 -14.72 -14.33
C ALA A 226 0.01 -13.86 -13.31
N LEU A 227 0.66 -13.43 -12.21
CA LEU A 227 0.05 -12.58 -11.18
C LEU A 227 0.16 -11.07 -11.48
N PHE A 228 1.05 -10.69 -12.38
CA PHE A 228 1.35 -9.29 -12.69
C PHE A 228 0.13 -8.48 -13.17
N PRO A 229 -0.72 -8.95 -14.09
CA PRO A 229 -1.92 -8.23 -14.51
C PRO A 229 -2.86 -7.92 -13.34
N ALA A 230 -3.05 -8.87 -12.42
CA ALA A 230 -3.87 -8.67 -11.23
C ALA A 230 -3.25 -7.63 -10.27
N ALA A 231 -1.92 -7.64 -10.09
CA ALA A 231 -1.21 -6.67 -9.27
C ALA A 231 -1.33 -5.26 -9.83
N ILE A 232 -1.14 -5.08 -11.15
CA ILE A 232 -1.29 -3.79 -11.84
C ILE A 232 -2.74 -3.30 -11.80
N SER A 233 -3.73 -4.17 -12.02
CA SER A 233 -5.15 -3.79 -11.95
C SER A 233 -5.55 -3.28 -10.56
N ASN A 234 -5.14 -3.98 -9.50
CA ASN A 234 -5.40 -3.55 -8.13
C ASN A 234 -4.77 -2.18 -7.83
N MET A 235 -3.53 -1.99 -8.30
CA MET A 235 -2.83 -0.73 -8.13
C MET A 235 -3.48 0.41 -8.93
N ALA A 236 -3.86 0.15 -10.19
CA ALA A 236 -4.54 1.10 -11.03
C ALA A 236 -5.86 1.55 -10.37
N MET A 237 -6.64 0.63 -9.79
CA MET A 237 -7.86 0.97 -9.07
C MET A 237 -7.60 1.93 -7.89
N LEU A 238 -6.50 1.74 -7.15
CA LEU A 238 -6.19 2.52 -5.95
C LEU A 238 -5.52 3.86 -6.24
N ARG A 239 -4.95 4.05 -7.44
CA ARG A 239 -4.04 5.18 -7.71
C ARG A 239 -4.33 5.93 -9.01
N SER A 240 -5.30 5.49 -9.80
CA SER A 240 -5.67 6.15 -11.06
C SER A 240 -6.24 7.56 -10.86
N ASP A 241 -6.87 7.85 -9.72
CA ASP A 241 -7.28 9.19 -9.32
C ASP A 241 -6.12 10.20 -9.34
N ARG A 242 -4.96 9.79 -8.80
CA ARG A 242 -3.76 10.62 -8.70
C ARG A 242 -3.02 10.82 -10.01
N LEU A 243 -3.26 9.95 -10.99
CA LEU A 243 -2.77 10.11 -12.35
C LEU A 243 -3.74 10.90 -13.23
N ALA A 244 -5.04 10.67 -13.03
CA ALA A 244 -6.08 11.33 -13.80
C ALA A 244 -6.18 12.83 -13.45
N LEU A 245 -6.01 13.21 -12.17
CA LEU A 245 -6.12 14.60 -11.74
C LEU A 245 -5.15 15.56 -12.44
N PRO A 246 -3.82 15.30 -12.50
CA PRO A 246 -2.92 16.21 -13.20
C PRO A 246 -3.13 16.20 -14.71
N ALA A 247 -3.59 15.07 -15.29
CA ALA A 247 -3.84 14.94 -16.72
C ALA A 247 -5.15 15.63 -17.17
N LEU A 248 -6.19 15.59 -16.33
CA LEU A 248 -7.55 16.07 -16.68
C LEU A 248 -7.91 17.41 -16.01
N ALA A 249 -7.14 17.84 -15.01
CA ALA A 249 -7.35 19.10 -14.30
C ALA A 249 -6.03 19.88 -14.13
N SER A 250 -5.28 19.66 -13.01
CA SER A 250 -3.99 20.32 -12.77
C SER A 250 -3.18 19.65 -11.64
N THR A 251 -1.88 19.98 -11.56
CA THR A 251 -1.03 19.59 -10.42
C THR A 251 -1.51 20.22 -9.11
N THR A 252 -2.02 21.46 -9.15
CA THR A 252 -2.65 22.13 -8.00
C THR A 252 -3.84 21.33 -7.48
N ALA A 253 -4.70 20.84 -8.36
CA ALA A 253 -5.82 19.97 -8.00
C ALA A 253 -5.32 18.68 -7.33
N LEU A 254 -4.25 18.08 -7.86
CA LEU A 254 -3.64 16.89 -7.24
C LEU A 254 -3.09 17.20 -5.84
N GLY A 255 -2.43 18.33 -5.63
CA GLY A 255 -1.91 18.75 -4.35
C GLY A 255 -2.99 18.92 -3.28
N LEU A 256 -4.09 19.61 -3.64
CA LEU A 256 -5.26 19.76 -2.77
C LEU A 256 -5.91 18.41 -2.45
N TYR A 257 -6.10 17.55 -3.45
CA TYR A 257 -6.70 16.24 -3.29
C TYR A 257 -5.86 15.32 -2.41
N THR A 258 -4.57 15.18 -2.70
CA THR A 258 -3.70 14.23 -2.01
C THR A 258 -3.41 14.63 -0.57
N SER A 259 -3.47 15.93 -0.23
CA SER A 259 -3.34 16.38 1.15
C SER A 259 -4.43 15.78 2.05
N VAL A 260 -5.66 15.66 1.55
CA VAL A 260 -6.80 15.06 2.26
C VAL A 260 -6.87 13.54 2.06
N ALA A 261 -6.66 13.06 0.82
CA ALA A 261 -6.77 11.63 0.49
C ALA A 261 -5.83 10.77 1.35
N THR A 262 -4.59 11.21 1.55
CA THR A 262 -3.62 10.51 2.42
C THR A 262 -4.14 10.33 3.85
N MET A 263 -4.88 11.30 4.36
CA MET A 263 -5.47 11.24 5.71
C MET A 263 -6.68 10.33 5.77
N THR A 264 -7.53 10.37 4.74
CA THR A 264 -8.73 9.53 4.70
C THR A 264 -8.38 8.05 4.51
N GLU A 265 -7.27 7.73 3.83
CA GLU A 265 -6.76 6.36 3.71
C GLU A 265 -6.46 5.71 5.06
N LEU A 266 -6.06 6.50 6.07
CA LEU A 266 -5.79 6.00 7.42
C LEU A 266 -7.02 5.35 8.07
N LEU A 267 -8.23 5.75 7.68
CA LEU A 267 -9.48 5.14 8.14
C LEU A 267 -9.58 3.65 7.76
N ALA A 268 -9.08 3.28 6.59
CA ALA A 268 -9.14 1.90 6.10
C ALA A 268 -7.98 1.01 6.60
N TRP A 269 -6.89 1.59 7.12
CA TRP A 269 -5.70 0.83 7.52
C TRP A 269 -5.94 -0.20 8.62
N PRO A 270 -6.62 0.11 9.74
CA PRO A 270 -6.90 -0.90 10.78
C PRO A 270 -7.70 -2.08 10.25
N VAL A 271 -8.65 -1.79 9.35
CA VAL A 271 -9.52 -2.81 8.75
C VAL A 271 -8.72 -3.71 7.80
N ARG A 272 -7.82 -3.14 6.99
CA ARG A 272 -6.91 -3.91 6.13
C ARG A 272 -5.99 -4.81 6.95
N ALA A 273 -5.34 -4.24 7.97
CA ALA A 273 -4.46 -5.01 8.86
C ALA A 273 -5.20 -6.15 9.55
N TYR A 274 -6.43 -5.90 9.99
CA TYR A 274 -7.29 -6.94 10.57
C TYR A 274 -7.64 -8.04 9.56
N ALA A 275 -8.02 -7.68 8.32
CA ALA A 275 -8.34 -8.64 7.27
C ALA A 275 -7.14 -9.53 6.94
N ASP A 276 -5.97 -8.93 6.72
CA ASP A 276 -4.73 -9.64 6.38
C ASP A 276 -4.31 -10.61 7.50
N ALA A 277 -4.37 -10.16 8.74
CA ALA A 277 -4.00 -10.98 9.90
C ALA A 277 -4.98 -12.14 10.18
N ARG A 278 -6.25 -11.98 9.82
CA ARG A 278 -7.30 -12.99 10.08
C ARG A 278 -7.53 -13.95 8.93
N LEU A 279 -6.97 -13.69 7.76
CA LEU A 279 -7.24 -14.46 6.54
C LEU A 279 -7.02 -15.98 6.72
N GLY A 280 -5.92 -16.38 7.34
CA GLY A 280 -5.62 -17.80 7.62
C GLY A 280 -6.65 -18.44 8.55
N ARG A 281 -7.05 -17.71 9.61
CA ARG A 281 -8.08 -18.19 10.56
C ARG A 281 -9.45 -18.28 9.89
N TRP A 282 -9.80 -17.35 9.00
CA TRP A 282 -11.04 -17.41 8.24
C TRP A 282 -11.09 -18.57 7.28
N ARG A 283 -9.95 -18.90 6.61
CA ARG A 283 -9.84 -20.11 5.77
C ARG A 283 -10.05 -21.39 6.57
N ALA A 284 -9.42 -21.50 7.73
CA ALA A 284 -9.61 -22.65 8.63
C ALA A 284 -11.07 -22.74 9.10
N ALA A 285 -11.65 -21.64 9.58
CA ALA A 285 -13.04 -21.60 10.03
C ALA A 285 -14.03 -21.92 8.90
N HIS A 286 -13.70 -21.55 7.65
CA HIS A 286 -14.53 -21.91 6.49
C HIS A 286 -14.49 -23.41 6.21
N ARG A 287 -13.29 -24.01 6.22
CA ARG A 287 -13.14 -25.48 6.06
C ARG A 287 -13.90 -26.25 7.12
N ASP A 288 -13.93 -25.74 8.35
CA ASP A 288 -14.64 -26.34 9.48
C ASP A 288 -16.16 -26.02 9.49
N GLY A 289 -16.69 -25.29 8.49
CA GLY A 289 -18.09 -24.86 8.43
C GLY A 289 -18.51 -23.84 9.50
N ARG A 290 -17.53 -23.26 10.21
CA ARG A 290 -17.76 -22.32 11.34
C ARG A 290 -17.61 -20.84 11.01
N LEU A 291 -17.26 -20.50 9.77
CA LEU A 291 -17.09 -19.09 9.36
C LEU A 291 -18.42 -18.34 9.35
N ARG A 292 -18.57 -17.39 10.26
CA ARG A 292 -19.71 -16.46 10.31
C ARG A 292 -19.30 -15.12 9.72
N SER A 293 -19.70 -14.85 8.48
CA SER A 293 -19.36 -13.60 7.78
C SER A 293 -20.13 -12.38 8.30
N ALA A 294 -21.42 -12.56 8.69
CA ALA A 294 -22.28 -11.47 9.13
C ALA A 294 -21.76 -10.67 10.33
N PRO A 295 -21.31 -11.29 11.45
CA PRO A 295 -20.78 -10.51 12.58
C PRO A 295 -19.49 -9.75 12.25
N ILE A 296 -18.66 -10.27 11.33
CA ILE A 296 -17.43 -9.59 10.90
C ILE A 296 -17.79 -8.33 10.10
N LEU A 297 -18.74 -8.45 9.16
CA LEU A 297 -19.24 -7.32 8.38
C LEU A 297 -19.95 -6.30 9.28
N ALA A 298 -20.77 -6.75 10.23
CA ALA A 298 -21.48 -5.86 11.17
C ALA A 298 -20.50 -5.09 12.06
N ALA A 299 -19.46 -5.74 12.59
CA ALA A 299 -18.42 -5.08 13.38
C ALA A 299 -17.65 -4.04 12.54
N THR A 300 -17.34 -4.35 11.28
CA THR A 300 -16.69 -3.39 10.38
C THR A 300 -17.60 -2.22 10.03
N LEU A 301 -18.89 -2.48 9.80
CA LEU A 301 -19.88 -1.43 9.55
C LEU A 301 -20.00 -0.51 10.77
N LEU A 302 -20.08 -1.06 11.99
CA LEU A 302 -20.12 -0.27 13.22
C LEU A 302 -18.86 0.60 13.37
N TYR A 303 -17.68 0.02 13.12
CA TYR A 303 -16.43 0.78 13.11
C TYR A 303 -16.50 1.96 12.14
N VAL A 304 -16.92 1.73 10.91
CA VAL A 304 -17.00 2.76 9.87
C VAL A 304 -18.05 3.82 10.23
N LEU A 305 -19.21 3.45 10.75
CA LEU A 305 -20.25 4.37 11.15
C LEU A 305 -19.82 5.31 12.29
N VAL A 306 -18.90 4.87 13.14
CA VAL A 306 -18.34 5.70 14.22
C VAL A 306 -17.12 6.49 13.75
N ALA A 307 -16.17 5.82 13.08
CA ALA A 307 -14.89 6.42 12.74
C ALA A 307 -14.98 7.42 11.57
N ALA A 308 -15.86 7.18 10.59
CA ALA A 308 -15.98 8.07 9.44
C ALA A 308 -16.53 9.48 9.79
N PRO A 309 -17.59 9.65 10.57
CA PRO A 309 -18.02 10.98 11.00
C PRO A 309 -16.97 11.73 11.82
N ILE A 310 -16.26 11.03 12.71
CA ILE A 310 -15.16 11.61 13.50
C ILE A 310 -14.04 12.08 12.59
N ALA A 311 -13.62 11.23 11.62
CA ALA A 311 -12.60 11.59 10.64
C ALA A 311 -13.03 12.76 9.75
N ALA A 312 -14.28 12.77 9.27
CA ALA A 312 -14.82 13.85 8.45
C ALA A 312 -14.85 15.18 9.20
N GLY A 313 -15.41 15.19 10.42
CA GLY A 313 -15.46 16.39 11.27
C GLY A 313 -14.06 16.88 11.63
N GLY A 314 -13.17 15.97 12.07
CA GLY A 314 -11.80 16.30 12.41
C GLY A 314 -11.03 16.91 11.22
N LEU A 315 -11.08 16.26 10.03
CA LEU A 315 -10.42 16.77 8.83
C LEU A 315 -11.00 18.12 8.39
N TYR A 316 -12.33 18.25 8.37
CA TYR A 316 -12.97 19.49 7.96
C TYR A 316 -12.54 20.69 8.84
N LEU A 317 -12.43 20.47 10.14
CA LEU A 317 -12.00 21.49 11.10
C LEU A 317 -10.49 21.76 11.02
N LEU A 318 -9.67 20.72 10.79
CA LEU A 318 -8.22 20.81 10.88
C LEU A 318 -7.53 21.26 9.57
N ILE A 319 -8.17 21.19 8.40
CA ILE A 319 -7.53 21.55 7.12
C ILE A 319 -6.92 22.95 7.17
N VAL A 320 -7.69 23.97 7.53
CA VAL A 320 -7.17 25.34 7.52
C VAL A 320 -6.17 25.61 8.66
N PRO A 321 -6.43 25.26 9.91
CA PRO A 321 -5.45 25.44 11.00
C PRO A 321 -4.15 24.68 10.78
N VAL A 322 -4.23 23.45 10.25
CA VAL A 322 -3.06 22.58 10.07
C VAL A 322 -2.36 22.82 8.73
N PHE A 323 -3.08 22.98 7.61
CA PHE A 323 -2.50 23.08 6.27
C PHE A 323 -2.36 24.53 5.78
N GLY A 324 -3.15 25.46 6.30
CA GLY A 324 -3.19 26.87 5.90
C GLY A 324 -4.30 27.18 4.91
N GLN A 325 -4.53 28.47 4.68
CA GLN A 325 -5.63 29.00 3.83
C GLN A 325 -5.55 28.54 2.37
N ALA A 326 -4.35 28.34 1.82
CA ALA A 326 -4.16 27.85 0.46
C ALA A 326 -4.81 26.47 0.20
N TYR A 327 -5.04 25.70 1.26
CA TYR A 327 -5.67 24.38 1.21
C TYR A 327 -7.17 24.40 1.59
N ALA A 328 -7.76 25.56 1.84
CA ALA A 328 -9.19 25.68 2.15
C ALA A 328 -10.11 25.01 1.10
N PRO A 329 -9.83 25.08 -0.22
CA PRO A 329 -10.64 24.39 -1.23
C PRO A 329 -10.69 22.87 -1.06
N ALA A 330 -9.70 22.25 -0.43
CA ALA A 330 -9.68 20.81 -0.16
C ALA A 330 -10.77 20.35 0.81
N LYS A 331 -11.43 21.24 1.55
CA LYS A 331 -12.59 20.92 2.39
C LYS A 331 -13.74 20.29 1.61
N THR A 332 -13.91 20.67 0.35
CA THR A 332 -14.99 20.16 -0.50
C THR A 332 -14.94 18.66 -0.73
N VAL A 333 -13.74 18.07 -0.71
CA VAL A 333 -13.54 16.64 -0.96
C VAL A 333 -13.52 15.78 0.30
N VAL A 334 -13.59 16.38 1.50
CA VAL A 334 -13.50 15.63 2.76
C VAL A 334 -14.60 14.57 2.86
N LEU A 335 -15.86 14.98 2.67
CA LEU A 335 -16.99 14.05 2.80
C LEU A 335 -16.95 12.91 1.77
N PRO A 336 -16.82 13.16 0.46
CA PRO A 336 -16.78 12.05 -0.50
C PRO A 336 -15.54 11.18 -0.35
N LEU A 337 -14.38 11.70 0.06
CA LEU A 337 -13.19 10.89 0.31
C LEU A 337 -13.32 10.03 1.57
N VAL A 338 -13.87 10.57 2.65
CA VAL A 338 -14.14 9.78 3.87
C VAL A 338 -15.17 8.69 3.57
N ALA A 339 -16.23 9.00 2.81
CA ALA A 339 -17.20 8.00 2.37
C ALA A 339 -16.54 6.93 1.48
N ALA A 340 -15.67 7.32 0.55
CA ALA A 340 -14.92 6.40 -0.29
C ALA A 340 -14.02 5.48 0.56
N ALA A 341 -13.29 6.03 1.54
CA ALA A 341 -12.45 5.25 2.46
C ALA A 341 -13.27 4.28 3.32
N ALA A 342 -14.45 4.69 3.75
CA ALA A 342 -15.40 3.88 4.50
C ALA A 342 -15.91 2.67 3.68
N VAL A 343 -16.36 2.94 2.47
CA VAL A 343 -16.81 1.90 1.51
C VAL A 343 -15.64 0.96 1.15
N TYR A 344 -14.45 1.52 0.93
CA TYR A 344 -13.25 0.73 0.67
C TYR A 344 -12.91 -0.20 1.84
N ALA A 345 -13.02 0.25 3.09
CA ALA A 345 -12.80 -0.59 4.27
C ALA A 345 -13.77 -1.79 4.30
N LEU A 346 -15.07 -1.55 4.05
CA LEU A 346 -16.06 -2.61 3.94
C LEU A 346 -15.79 -3.57 2.77
N SER A 347 -15.37 -3.02 1.62
CA SER A 347 -14.98 -3.81 0.45
C SER A 347 -13.80 -4.75 0.78
N ARG A 348 -12.77 -4.27 1.47
CA ARG A 348 -11.59 -5.09 1.84
C ARG A 348 -11.94 -6.29 2.72
N ILE A 349 -12.86 -6.13 3.68
CA ILE A 349 -13.36 -7.25 4.49
C ILE A 349 -14.18 -8.23 3.62
N SER A 350 -15.07 -7.71 2.79
CA SER A 350 -15.91 -8.56 1.91
C SER A 350 -15.06 -9.39 0.96
N LEU A 351 -14.06 -8.77 0.33
CA LEU A 351 -13.11 -9.45 -0.55
C LEU A 351 -12.23 -10.46 0.21
N GLY A 352 -11.77 -10.11 1.43
CA GLY A 352 -11.02 -11.01 2.29
C GLY A 352 -11.82 -12.28 2.67
N LEU A 353 -13.10 -12.12 2.95
CA LEU A 353 -14.02 -13.25 3.20
C LEU A 353 -14.22 -14.11 1.96
N LEU A 354 -14.33 -13.52 0.75
CA LEU A 354 -14.38 -14.27 -0.51
C LEU A 354 -13.08 -15.04 -0.78
N VAL A 355 -11.93 -14.44 -0.51
CA VAL A 355 -10.63 -15.14 -0.59
C VAL A 355 -10.58 -16.31 0.38
N ALA A 356 -11.07 -16.13 1.60
CA ALA A 356 -11.11 -17.20 2.61
C ALA A 356 -11.99 -18.38 2.19
N LYS A 357 -13.07 -18.10 1.45
CA LYS A 357 -13.98 -19.10 0.86
C LYS A 357 -13.44 -19.74 -0.43
N GLY A 358 -12.27 -19.35 -0.93
CA GLY A 358 -11.67 -19.91 -2.15
C GLY A 358 -12.11 -19.23 -3.47
N HIS A 359 -12.86 -18.14 -3.41
CA HIS A 359 -13.42 -17.47 -4.60
C HIS A 359 -12.47 -16.38 -5.16
N GLY A 360 -11.19 -16.71 -5.41
CA GLY A 360 -10.19 -15.74 -5.85
C GLY A 360 -10.51 -15.07 -7.20
N THR A 361 -11.09 -15.78 -8.15
CA THR A 361 -11.51 -15.23 -9.47
C THR A 361 -12.59 -14.18 -9.33
N LEU A 362 -13.54 -14.37 -8.40
CA LEU A 362 -14.61 -13.42 -8.12
C LEU A 362 -14.10 -12.16 -7.44
N VAL A 363 -13.04 -12.28 -6.64
CA VAL A 363 -12.33 -11.12 -6.07
C VAL A 363 -11.71 -10.27 -7.17
N SER A 364 -11.02 -10.91 -8.13
CA SER A 364 -10.44 -10.19 -9.27
C SER A 364 -11.53 -9.52 -10.13
N ALA A 365 -12.65 -10.18 -10.36
CA ALA A 365 -13.80 -9.61 -11.09
C ALA A 365 -14.37 -8.38 -10.38
N ALA A 366 -14.50 -8.42 -9.03
CA ALA A 366 -14.97 -7.29 -8.23
C ALA A 366 -14.02 -6.09 -8.30
N GLU A 367 -12.69 -6.35 -8.22
CA GLU A 367 -11.67 -5.30 -8.34
C GLU A 367 -11.63 -4.69 -9.74
N ILE A 368 -11.76 -5.48 -10.79
CA ILE A 368 -11.85 -5.00 -12.18
C ILE A 368 -13.13 -4.17 -12.39
N ALA A 369 -14.27 -4.63 -11.91
CA ALA A 369 -15.52 -3.87 -11.99
C ALA A 369 -15.42 -2.52 -11.28
N GLY A 370 -14.84 -2.50 -10.06
CA GLY A 370 -14.56 -1.28 -9.32
C GLY A 370 -13.64 -0.34 -10.07
N PHE A 371 -12.57 -0.86 -10.67
CA PHE A 371 -11.63 -0.07 -11.47
C PHE A 371 -12.30 0.55 -12.70
N VAL A 372 -13.05 -0.23 -13.48
CA VAL A 372 -13.74 0.25 -14.69
C VAL A 372 -14.71 1.38 -14.35
N VAL A 373 -15.50 1.21 -13.27
CA VAL A 373 -16.43 2.26 -12.81
C VAL A 373 -15.69 3.50 -12.33
N SER A 374 -14.62 3.34 -11.51
CA SER A 374 -13.79 4.49 -11.09
C SER A 374 -13.23 5.23 -12.28
N PHE A 375 -12.60 4.51 -13.21
CA PHE A 375 -11.91 5.11 -14.34
C PHE A 375 -12.88 5.86 -15.26
N ALA A 376 -14.03 5.27 -15.57
CA ALA A 376 -15.08 5.94 -16.33
C ALA A 376 -15.59 7.20 -15.61
N ALA A 377 -15.79 7.12 -14.29
CA ALA A 377 -16.22 8.26 -13.48
C ALA A 377 -15.14 9.37 -13.46
N TYR A 378 -13.83 9.04 -13.40
CA TYR A 378 -12.76 10.04 -13.47
C TYR A 378 -12.76 10.77 -14.80
N LEU A 379 -12.89 10.05 -15.92
CA LEU A 379 -12.93 10.67 -17.26
C LEU A 379 -14.13 11.61 -17.43
N LEU A 380 -15.26 11.30 -16.82
CA LEU A 380 -16.49 12.08 -16.95
C LEU A 380 -16.56 13.25 -15.95
N LEU A 381 -16.12 13.02 -14.70
CA LEU A 381 -16.36 13.95 -13.61
C LEU A 381 -15.18 14.90 -13.35
N ILE A 382 -13.92 14.46 -13.54
CA ILE A 382 -12.77 15.33 -13.29
C ILE A 382 -12.75 16.57 -14.19
N PRO A 383 -12.99 16.48 -15.52
CA PRO A 383 -13.00 17.68 -16.37
C PRO A 383 -14.04 18.73 -15.97
N ARG A 384 -15.15 18.28 -15.34
CA ARG A 384 -16.26 19.18 -14.96
C ARG A 384 -16.18 19.65 -13.50
N HIS A 385 -15.68 18.81 -12.60
CA HIS A 385 -15.74 19.03 -11.15
C HIS A 385 -14.37 18.98 -10.46
N GLY A 386 -13.27 18.84 -11.20
CA GLY A 386 -11.91 18.81 -10.66
C GLY A 386 -11.73 17.79 -9.54
N ILE A 387 -11.23 18.24 -8.38
CA ILE A 387 -10.96 17.39 -7.22
C ILE A 387 -12.20 16.67 -6.69
N LEU A 388 -13.36 17.32 -6.76
CA LEU A 388 -14.62 16.73 -6.31
C LEU A 388 -15.04 15.59 -7.24
N GLY A 389 -14.79 15.71 -8.55
CA GLY A 389 -15.01 14.66 -9.53
C GLY A 389 -14.15 13.41 -9.26
N ALA A 390 -12.89 13.61 -8.88
CA ALA A 390 -12.00 12.51 -8.48
C ALA A 390 -12.50 11.79 -7.22
N ALA A 391 -12.94 12.55 -6.21
CA ALA A 391 -13.43 11.99 -4.96
C ALA A 391 -14.71 11.16 -5.15
N TRP A 392 -15.66 11.64 -5.95
CA TRP A 392 -16.86 10.89 -6.32
C TRP A 392 -16.55 9.68 -7.19
N GLY A 393 -15.60 9.79 -8.13
CA GLY A 393 -15.14 8.68 -8.94
C GLY A 393 -14.58 7.53 -8.10
N SER A 394 -13.78 7.85 -7.08
CA SER A 394 -13.28 6.86 -6.12
C SER A 394 -14.43 6.21 -5.33
N LEU A 395 -15.39 7.01 -4.86
CA LEU A 395 -16.55 6.49 -4.12
C LEU A 395 -17.39 5.53 -4.98
N PHE A 396 -17.69 5.89 -6.24
CA PHE A 396 -18.46 5.05 -7.15
C PHE A 396 -17.75 3.73 -7.45
N GLY A 397 -16.44 3.76 -7.71
CA GLY A 397 -15.69 2.55 -7.99
C GLY A 397 -15.60 1.61 -6.78
N TYR A 398 -15.30 2.13 -5.60
CA TYR A 398 -15.27 1.29 -4.39
C TYR A 398 -16.66 0.75 -4.03
N SER A 399 -17.72 1.53 -4.30
CA SER A 399 -19.11 1.08 -4.12
C SER A 399 -19.46 -0.05 -5.10
N ALA A 400 -19.06 0.07 -6.37
CA ALA A 400 -19.30 -0.98 -7.38
C ALA A 400 -18.59 -2.28 -7.00
N GLY A 401 -17.31 -2.21 -6.58
CA GLY A 401 -16.57 -3.37 -6.09
C GLY A 401 -17.21 -4.02 -4.86
N LEU A 402 -17.67 -3.22 -3.88
CA LEU A 402 -18.35 -3.70 -2.69
C LEU A 402 -19.68 -4.38 -3.04
N VAL A 403 -20.52 -3.73 -3.85
CA VAL A 403 -21.82 -4.28 -4.28
C VAL A 403 -21.62 -5.60 -5.00
N PHE A 404 -20.67 -5.67 -5.93
CA PHE A 404 -20.32 -6.91 -6.62
C PHE A 404 -19.92 -8.01 -5.63
N ALA A 405 -19.02 -7.72 -4.69
CA ALA A 405 -18.56 -8.68 -3.70
C ALA A 405 -19.70 -9.19 -2.80
N LEU A 406 -20.63 -8.31 -2.40
CA LEU A 406 -21.78 -8.68 -1.57
C LEU A 406 -22.79 -9.54 -2.37
N LEU A 407 -23.13 -9.15 -3.61
CA LEU A 407 -24.03 -9.91 -4.48
C LEU A 407 -23.50 -11.33 -4.70
N VAL A 408 -22.22 -11.46 -5.04
CA VAL A 408 -21.57 -12.77 -5.21
C VAL A 408 -21.62 -13.59 -3.92
N SER A 409 -21.39 -12.97 -2.76
CA SER A 409 -21.45 -13.66 -1.47
C SER A 409 -22.84 -14.22 -1.16
N LEU A 410 -23.89 -13.50 -1.55
CA LEU A 410 -25.29 -13.94 -1.41
C LEU A 410 -25.59 -15.11 -2.35
N LEU A 411 -25.27 -14.97 -3.65
CA LEU A 411 -25.53 -16.01 -4.67
C LEU A 411 -24.74 -17.29 -4.42
N ALA A 412 -23.49 -17.20 -3.93
CA ALA A 412 -22.70 -18.37 -3.57
C ALA A 412 -23.25 -19.08 -2.31
N GLY A 413 -23.82 -18.31 -1.36
CA GLY A 413 -24.46 -18.87 -0.16
C GLY A 413 -25.71 -19.71 -0.46
N ASP A 414 -26.48 -19.35 -1.48
CA ASP A 414 -27.69 -20.07 -1.86
C ASP A 414 -27.41 -21.40 -2.59
N ARG A 415 -26.31 -21.46 -3.37
CA ARG A 415 -25.92 -22.71 -4.05
C ARG A 415 -25.43 -23.79 -3.08
N ILE A 416 -24.78 -23.42 -1.97
CA ILE A 416 -24.34 -24.39 -0.95
C ILE A 416 -25.57 -24.96 -0.21
N ARG A 417 -26.61 -24.18 0.02
CA ARG A 417 -27.85 -24.63 0.64
C ARG A 417 -28.71 -25.50 -0.29
N ALA A 418 -28.66 -25.26 -1.59
CA ALA A 418 -29.39 -26.05 -2.58
C ALA A 418 -28.73 -27.39 -2.90
N GLY A 419 -27.38 -27.50 -2.82
CA GLY A 419 -26.67 -28.76 -3.01
C GLY A 419 -26.56 -29.67 -1.77
N ALA A 420 -27.04 -29.21 -0.61
CA ALA A 420 -27.08 -29.96 0.65
C ALA A 420 -28.51 -30.53 0.98
N ARG A 421 -29.44 -30.35 0.06
CA ARG A 421 -30.77 -30.99 0.04
C ARG A 421 -30.84 -32.04 -1.06
#